data_98aff972e1b27b820d81fb2ba60af4ab
#
_entry.id   98aff972e1b27b820d81fb2ba60af4ab
#
_cell.length_a   1.000
_cell.length_b   1.000
_cell.length_c   1.000
_cell.angle_alpha   90.00
_cell.angle_beta   90.00
_cell.angle_gamma   90.00
#
_symmetry.space_group_name_H-M   'P 1'
#
loop_
_entity.id
_entity.type
_entity.pdbx_description
1 polymer ?
#
loop_
_entity_poly.entity_id
_entity_poly.type
_entity_poly.pdbx_seq_one_letter_code
_entity_poly.pdbx_strand_id
1 'polypeptide(L)'
;MKMHKKILVLLLSVCILIPNFASAKSFLDTRDHWSREYVDKLSDMGLISGYDGGYFKPDQTMSRVEFYAVVNQMANLKKTYPIFFTDVNQNDWYYKEVQKAVKAGYIVPTSGPLNPNADITRIEVVKVLGYMYNLKKKAAPDFKDIQNLSESDKGSLGALVSVGALGGYPDGNFKPGGAVSRAEISRILIGLIDKAGLPAERSVPDSKIKFGEKDLYE
;
A
#
# COMPACT_ATOMS: atom_id res chain seq x y z
N MET A 1 -7.82 81.79 -0.36
CA MET A 1 -7.31 80.68 -1.17
C MET A 1 -7.16 79.48 -0.26
N LYS A 2 -8.18 78.58 -0.22
CA LYS A 2 -8.23 77.42 0.73
C LYS A 2 -7.76 76.18 0.01
N MET A 3 -6.63 75.64 0.44
CA MET A 3 -6.14 74.34 -0.02
C MET A 3 -6.83 73.20 0.73
N HIS A 4 -7.60 72.40 -0.01
CA HIS A 4 -8.19 71.19 0.52
C HIS A 4 -7.15 70.06 0.54
N LYS A 5 -6.75 69.61 1.75
CA LYS A 5 -5.95 68.41 1.95
C LYS A 5 -6.81 67.16 1.68
N LYS A 6 -6.54 66.45 0.58
CA LYS A 6 -7.11 65.13 0.31
C LYS A 6 -6.36 64.11 1.17
N ILE A 7 -7.04 63.57 2.16
CA ILE A 7 -6.55 62.42 2.94
C ILE A 7 -6.81 61.18 2.10
N LEU A 8 -5.73 60.55 1.62
CA LEU A 8 -5.78 59.27 0.92
C LEU A 8 -5.79 58.16 1.98
N VAL A 9 -6.94 57.57 2.23
CA VAL A 9 -7.05 56.38 3.12
C VAL A 9 -6.63 55.15 2.32
N LEU A 10 -5.44 54.65 2.62
CA LEU A 10 -4.92 53.41 2.06
C LEU A 10 -5.56 52.24 2.85
N LEU A 11 -6.61 51.61 2.28
CA LEU A 11 -7.18 50.36 2.79
C LEU A 11 -6.18 49.23 2.52
N LEU A 12 -5.39 48.87 3.54
CA LEU A 12 -4.54 47.67 3.53
C LEU A 12 -5.48 46.47 3.65
N SER A 13 -5.80 45.84 2.53
CA SER A 13 -6.46 44.53 2.50
C SER A 13 -5.50 43.47 3.02
N VAL A 14 -5.57 43.18 4.30
CA VAL A 14 -4.92 42.02 4.91
C VAL A 14 -5.64 40.76 4.43
N CYS A 15 -5.14 40.15 3.36
CA CYS A 15 -5.52 38.79 2.96
C CYS A 15 -5.04 37.84 4.06
N ILE A 16 -5.92 37.55 5.02
CA ILE A 16 -5.71 36.47 5.99
C ILE A 16 -5.75 35.17 5.16
N LEU A 17 -4.57 34.64 4.83
CA LEU A 17 -4.41 33.27 4.37
C LEU A 17 -4.85 32.38 5.54
N ILE A 18 -6.14 32.05 5.58
CA ILE A 18 -6.64 30.97 6.45
C ILE A 18 -5.99 29.71 5.89
N PRO A 19 -5.08 29.05 6.63
CA PRO A 19 -4.61 27.74 6.20
C PRO A 19 -5.87 26.86 6.12
N ASN A 20 -6.19 26.39 4.92
CA ASN A 20 -7.11 25.27 4.77
C ASN A 20 -6.47 24.10 5.53
N PHE A 21 -6.83 23.95 6.79
CA PHE A 21 -6.66 22.69 7.48
C PHE A 21 -7.53 21.70 6.71
N ALA A 22 -6.91 20.95 5.79
CA ALA A 22 -7.52 19.75 5.27
C ALA A 22 -7.94 18.95 6.51
N SER A 23 -9.25 18.91 6.79
CA SER A 23 -9.77 18.13 7.89
C SER A 23 -9.32 16.70 7.66
N ALA A 24 -8.51 16.18 8.58
CA ALA A 24 -8.12 14.78 8.56
C ALA A 24 -9.38 13.96 8.33
N LYS A 25 -9.38 13.13 7.31
CA LYS A 25 -10.55 12.36 6.88
C LYS A 25 -10.74 11.21 7.86
N SER A 26 -11.32 11.49 9.03
CA SER A 26 -11.58 10.44 10.01
C SER A 26 -12.85 9.68 9.63
N PHE A 27 -12.78 8.36 9.71
CA PHE A 27 -13.90 7.48 9.41
C PHE A 27 -14.70 7.17 10.66
N LEU A 28 -16.02 6.98 10.48
CA LEU A 28 -16.95 6.78 11.60
C LEU A 28 -16.63 5.53 12.42
N ASP A 29 -16.23 4.46 11.75
CA ASP A 29 -15.96 3.14 12.32
C ASP A 29 -14.50 2.92 12.76
N THR A 30 -13.65 3.93 12.63
CA THR A 30 -12.29 3.88 13.17
C THR A 30 -12.09 4.69 14.43
N ARG A 31 -13.10 5.44 14.90
CA ARG A 31 -12.98 6.39 16.03
C ARG A 31 -12.40 5.77 17.30
N ASP A 32 -12.89 4.59 17.64
CA ASP A 32 -12.45 3.82 18.82
C ASP A 32 -11.70 2.56 18.43
N HIS A 33 -11.31 2.44 17.15
CA HIS A 33 -10.59 1.29 16.64
C HIS A 33 -9.07 1.49 16.78
N TRP A 34 -8.34 0.45 17.15
CA TRP A 34 -6.87 0.47 17.34
C TRP A 34 -6.10 0.97 16.14
N SER A 35 -6.64 0.80 14.93
CA SER A 35 -5.98 1.19 13.68
C SER A 35 -6.18 2.65 13.29
N ARG A 36 -6.97 3.43 14.03
CA ARG A 36 -7.35 4.80 13.69
C ARG A 36 -6.16 5.64 13.22
N GLU A 37 -5.10 5.69 14.01
CA GLU A 37 -3.93 6.51 13.70
C GLU A 37 -3.27 6.11 12.37
N TYR A 38 -3.17 4.81 12.09
CA TYR A 38 -2.59 4.31 10.84
C TYR A 38 -3.48 4.59 9.63
N VAL A 39 -4.78 4.44 9.79
CA VAL A 39 -5.78 4.70 8.75
C VAL A 39 -5.83 6.19 8.41
N ASP A 40 -5.88 7.05 9.42
CA ASP A 40 -5.91 8.51 9.24
C ASP A 40 -4.64 8.96 8.51
N LYS A 41 -3.44 8.51 8.92
CA LYS A 41 -2.17 8.84 8.24
C LYS A 41 -2.18 8.42 6.77
N LEU A 42 -2.58 7.18 6.44
CA LEU A 42 -2.61 6.71 5.04
C LEU A 42 -3.65 7.46 4.22
N SER A 43 -4.79 7.79 4.82
CA SER A 43 -5.85 8.57 4.16
C SER A 43 -5.41 10.00 3.88
N ASP A 44 -4.72 10.64 4.81
CA ASP A 44 -4.16 11.99 4.65
C ASP A 44 -3.08 12.03 3.56
N MET A 45 -2.31 10.95 3.42
CA MET A 45 -1.37 10.76 2.31
C MET A 45 -2.06 10.43 0.98
N GLY A 46 -3.38 10.25 0.97
CA GLY A 46 -4.14 9.84 -0.21
C GLY A 46 -3.90 8.40 -0.67
N LEU A 47 -3.28 7.55 0.15
CA LEU A 47 -2.88 6.19 -0.22
C LEU A 47 -3.99 5.17 -0.05
N ILE A 48 -4.97 5.45 0.81
CA ILE A 48 -6.11 4.57 1.05
C ILE A 48 -7.38 5.42 1.20
N SER A 49 -8.51 4.87 0.78
CA SER A 49 -9.82 5.52 0.90
C SER A 49 -10.80 4.64 1.66
N GLY A 50 -11.81 5.29 2.24
CA GLY A 50 -12.98 4.60 2.77
C GLY A 50 -14.05 4.40 1.71
N TYR A 51 -15.18 3.90 2.17
CA TYR A 51 -16.40 3.67 1.40
C TYR A 51 -17.40 4.80 1.57
N ASP A 52 -18.47 4.76 0.81
CA ASP A 52 -19.59 5.69 0.94
C ASP A 52 -20.16 5.68 2.37
N GLY A 53 -20.66 6.84 2.81
CA GLY A 53 -21.17 7.00 4.16
C GLY A 53 -20.11 7.24 5.23
N GLY A 54 -18.83 7.41 4.86
CA GLY A 54 -17.77 7.75 5.80
C GLY A 54 -17.22 6.56 6.61
N TYR A 55 -17.35 5.35 6.09
CA TYR A 55 -16.83 4.13 6.70
C TYR A 55 -15.51 3.69 6.08
N PHE A 56 -14.62 3.14 6.88
CA PHE A 56 -13.36 2.53 6.43
C PHE A 56 -13.43 1.01 6.33
N LYS A 57 -14.24 0.37 7.16
CA LYS A 57 -14.37 -1.07 7.35
C LYS A 57 -13.04 -1.71 7.75
N PRO A 58 -12.48 -1.35 8.92
CA PRO A 58 -11.13 -1.74 9.33
C PRO A 58 -10.92 -3.25 9.43
N ASP A 59 -11.92 -4.00 9.87
CA ASP A 59 -11.85 -5.46 10.05
C ASP A 59 -12.16 -6.25 8.77
N GLN A 60 -12.63 -5.58 7.71
CA GLN A 60 -12.82 -6.24 6.42
C GLN A 60 -11.48 -6.65 5.83
N THR A 61 -11.39 -7.87 5.27
CA THR A 61 -10.22 -8.31 4.51
C THR A 61 -10.00 -7.46 3.26
N MET A 62 -8.77 -7.36 2.81
CA MET A 62 -8.41 -6.65 1.59
C MET A 62 -8.19 -7.64 0.45
N SER A 63 -8.74 -7.37 -0.72
CA SER A 63 -8.46 -8.19 -1.89
C SER A 63 -7.05 -7.93 -2.46
N ARG A 64 -6.54 -8.90 -3.25
CA ARG A 64 -5.24 -8.76 -3.93
C ARG A 64 -5.14 -7.47 -4.72
N VAL A 65 -6.15 -7.16 -5.54
CA VAL A 65 -6.08 -5.96 -6.40
C VAL A 65 -6.24 -4.66 -5.64
N GLU A 66 -7.00 -4.64 -4.55
CA GLU A 66 -7.02 -3.45 -3.67
C GLU A 66 -5.65 -3.19 -3.07
N PHE A 67 -4.96 -4.23 -2.60
CA PHE A 67 -3.61 -4.11 -2.09
C PHE A 67 -2.63 -3.66 -3.18
N TYR A 68 -2.72 -4.20 -4.40
CA TYR A 68 -1.86 -3.78 -5.51
C TYR A 68 -2.08 -2.30 -5.87
N ALA A 69 -3.33 -1.83 -5.87
CA ALA A 69 -3.64 -0.43 -6.11
C ALA A 69 -2.96 0.50 -5.08
N VAL A 70 -3.00 0.12 -3.80
CA VAL A 70 -2.32 0.87 -2.73
C VAL A 70 -0.81 0.88 -2.95
N VAL A 71 -0.18 -0.28 -3.21
CA VAL A 71 1.27 -0.38 -3.45
C VAL A 71 1.69 0.42 -4.69
N ASN A 72 0.93 0.34 -5.77
CA ASN A 72 1.18 1.11 -6.98
C ASN A 72 1.15 2.61 -6.73
N GLN A 73 0.20 3.07 -5.93
CA GLN A 73 0.07 4.47 -5.55
C GLN A 73 1.21 4.91 -4.65
N MET A 74 1.58 4.11 -3.64
CA MET A 74 2.72 4.39 -2.77
C MET A 74 4.02 4.57 -3.55
N ALA A 75 4.27 3.72 -4.56
CA ALA A 75 5.47 3.77 -5.40
C ALA A 75 5.32 4.69 -6.62
N ASN A 76 4.19 5.40 -6.76
CA ASN A 76 3.87 6.27 -7.90
C ASN A 76 4.06 5.59 -9.27
N LEU A 77 3.67 4.31 -9.38
CA LEU A 77 3.85 3.54 -10.60
C LEU A 77 2.98 4.08 -11.75
N LYS A 78 3.59 4.31 -12.91
CA LYS A 78 2.90 4.84 -14.11
C LYS A 78 2.98 3.88 -15.30
N LYS A 79 4.07 3.12 -15.41
CA LYS A 79 4.33 2.26 -16.54
C LYS A 79 3.53 0.96 -16.42
N THR A 80 3.08 0.44 -17.56
CA THR A 80 2.27 -0.78 -17.68
C THR A 80 2.96 -1.80 -18.56
N TYR A 81 2.53 -3.07 -18.44
CA TYR A 81 2.93 -4.17 -19.32
C TYR A 81 1.70 -4.99 -19.73
N PRO A 82 1.61 -5.51 -20.95
CA PRO A 82 0.49 -6.37 -21.37
C PRO A 82 0.31 -7.57 -20.45
N ILE A 83 -0.94 -7.92 -20.16
CA ILE A 83 -1.32 -9.04 -19.28
C ILE A 83 -2.31 -9.96 -19.96
N PHE A 84 -2.29 -11.25 -19.58
CA PHE A 84 -3.08 -12.30 -20.21
C PHE A 84 -3.72 -13.21 -19.15
N PHE A 85 -3.97 -12.71 -17.95
CA PHE A 85 -4.68 -13.47 -16.92
C PHE A 85 -6.10 -13.75 -17.38
N THR A 86 -6.58 -14.99 -17.17
CA THR A 86 -7.90 -15.43 -17.65
C THR A 86 -9.08 -14.79 -16.95
N ASP A 87 -8.85 -14.21 -15.78
CA ASP A 87 -9.85 -13.62 -14.89
C ASP A 87 -9.65 -12.11 -14.65
N VAL A 88 -8.90 -11.44 -15.54
CA VAL A 88 -8.69 -9.98 -15.50
C VAL A 88 -9.12 -9.40 -16.85
N ASN A 89 -10.23 -8.67 -16.87
CA ASN A 89 -10.79 -8.10 -18.09
C ASN A 89 -10.40 -6.62 -18.26
N GLN A 90 -10.32 -6.17 -19.51
CA GLN A 90 -9.93 -4.77 -19.82
C GLN A 90 -10.87 -3.71 -19.23
N ASN A 91 -12.11 -4.07 -18.96
CA ASN A 91 -13.11 -3.19 -18.38
C ASN A 91 -13.10 -3.19 -16.84
N ASP A 92 -12.32 -4.06 -16.22
CA ASP A 92 -12.19 -4.08 -14.76
C ASP A 92 -11.44 -2.82 -14.28
N TRP A 93 -11.92 -2.23 -13.19
CA TRP A 93 -11.29 -1.02 -12.64
C TRP A 93 -9.81 -1.23 -12.31
N TYR A 94 -9.43 -2.46 -11.97
CA TYR A 94 -8.09 -2.85 -11.58
C TYR A 94 -7.20 -3.31 -12.76
N TYR A 95 -7.70 -3.36 -13.99
CA TYR A 95 -6.92 -3.83 -15.14
C TYR A 95 -5.57 -3.14 -15.24
N LYS A 96 -5.56 -1.80 -15.20
CA LYS A 96 -4.34 -1.01 -15.24
C LYS A 96 -3.46 -1.21 -13.99
N GLU A 97 -4.06 -1.46 -12.84
CA GLU A 97 -3.30 -1.71 -11.62
C GLU A 97 -2.54 -3.05 -11.69
N VAL A 98 -3.13 -4.09 -12.27
CA VAL A 98 -2.45 -5.36 -12.53
C VAL A 98 -1.33 -5.18 -13.55
N GLN A 99 -1.55 -4.42 -14.62
CA GLN A 99 -0.52 -4.09 -15.62
C GLN A 99 0.70 -3.37 -15.00
N LYS A 100 0.47 -2.43 -14.08
CA LYS A 100 1.52 -1.74 -13.32
C LYS A 100 2.28 -2.70 -12.42
N ALA A 101 1.57 -3.60 -11.72
CA ALA A 101 2.14 -4.60 -10.84
C ALA A 101 3.11 -5.53 -11.57
N VAL A 102 2.71 -6.00 -12.77
CA VAL A 102 3.57 -6.80 -13.66
C VAL A 102 4.77 -5.98 -14.13
N LYS A 103 4.55 -4.72 -14.56
CA LYS A 103 5.65 -3.85 -15.03
C LYS A 103 6.65 -3.52 -13.93
N ALA A 104 6.18 -3.37 -12.70
CA ALA A 104 7.04 -3.17 -11.54
C ALA A 104 7.80 -4.44 -11.14
N GLY A 105 7.34 -5.62 -11.56
CA GLY A 105 8.00 -6.90 -11.36
C GLY A 105 7.59 -7.64 -10.07
N TYR A 106 6.59 -7.18 -9.34
CA TYR A 106 6.12 -7.93 -8.16
C TYR A 106 4.95 -8.88 -8.46
N ILE A 107 4.49 -8.95 -9.71
CA ILE A 107 3.56 -9.97 -10.23
C ILE A 107 4.16 -10.58 -11.48
N VAL A 108 4.17 -11.90 -11.53
CA VAL A 108 4.59 -12.65 -12.72
C VAL A 108 3.43 -12.78 -13.69
N PRO A 109 3.57 -12.37 -14.97
CA PRO A 109 2.51 -12.54 -15.94
C PRO A 109 2.38 -14.04 -16.32
N THR A 110 1.15 -14.54 -16.26
CA THR A 110 0.81 -15.93 -16.67
C THR A 110 -0.44 -15.94 -17.55
N SER A 111 -0.73 -17.08 -18.20
CA SER A 111 -1.99 -17.33 -18.88
C SER A 111 -3.05 -18.00 -17.98
N GLY A 112 -2.76 -18.13 -16.69
CA GLY A 112 -3.69 -18.66 -15.69
C GLY A 112 -4.48 -17.56 -14.97
N PRO A 113 -5.26 -17.92 -13.96
CA PRO A 113 -5.99 -16.95 -13.15
C PRO A 113 -5.05 -16.21 -12.17
N LEU A 114 -5.34 -14.93 -11.95
CA LEU A 114 -4.72 -14.09 -10.91
C LEU A 114 -5.48 -14.20 -9.58
N ASN A 115 -6.77 -14.50 -9.65
CA ASN A 115 -7.74 -14.41 -8.54
C ASN A 115 -7.73 -13.00 -7.90
N PRO A 116 -8.04 -11.96 -8.67
CA PRO A 116 -7.86 -10.56 -8.26
C PRO A 116 -8.69 -10.18 -7.03
N ASN A 117 -9.88 -10.73 -6.92
CA ASN A 117 -10.83 -10.44 -5.84
C ASN A 117 -10.71 -11.39 -4.63
N ALA A 118 -9.77 -12.35 -4.66
CA ALA A 118 -9.48 -13.16 -3.49
C ALA A 118 -8.77 -12.32 -2.42
N ASP A 119 -9.02 -12.64 -1.15
CA ASP A 119 -8.32 -12.02 -0.02
C ASP A 119 -6.81 -12.18 -0.18
N ILE A 120 -6.07 -11.09 0.04
CA ILE A 120 -4.62 -11.17 0.06
C ILE A 120 -4.15 -11.87 1.33
N THR A 121 -3.17 -12.76 1.19
CA THR A 121 -2.60 -13.47 2.33
C THR A 121 -1.42 -12.72 2.94
N ARG A 122 -1.12 -13.00 4.20
CA ARG A 122 -0.01 -12.37 4.92
C ARG A 122 1.34 -12.61 4.25
N ILE A 123 1.55 -13.81 3.68
CA ILE A 123 2.80 -14.08 2.97
C ILE A 123 2.88 -13.34 1.61
N GLU A 124 1.76 -13.15 0.92
CA GLU A 124 1.73 -12.33 -0.30
C GLU A 124 2.09 -10.87 0.00
N VAL A 125 1.56 -10.31 1.09
CA VAL A 125 1.94 -8.96 1.55
C VAL A 125 3.44 -8.87 1.82
N VAL A 126 4.01 -9.87 2.51
CA VAL A 126 5.46 -9.95 2.78
C VAL A 126 6.29 -9.95 1.50
N LYS A 127 5.91 -10.78 0.52
CA LYS A 127 6.60 -10.89 -0.77
C LYS A 127 6.60 -9.56 -1.51
N VAL A 128 5.42 -8.97 -1.69
CA VAL A 128 5.27 -7.72 -2.43
C VAL A 128 6.04 -6.58 -1.76
N LEU A 129 5.87 -6.40 -0.45
CA LEU A 129 6.54 -5.29 0.26
C LEU A 129 8.05 -5.50 0.37
N GLY A 130 8.50 -6.74 0.63
CA GLY A 130 9.92 -7.09 0.66
C GLY A 130 10.60 -6.75 -0.68
N TYR A 131 9.94 -7.07 -1.80
CA TYR A 131 10.40 -6.74 -3.13
C TYR A 131 10.38 -5.23 -3.40
N MET A 132 9.24 -4.57 -3.15
CA MET A 132 9.07 -3.14 -3.46
C MET A 132 10.03 -2.25 -2.69
N TYR A 133 10.32 -2.57 -1.43
CA TYR A 133 11.29 -1.87 -0.60
C TYR A 133 12.74 -2.34 -0.79
N ASN A 134 12.97 -3.34 -1.64
CA ASN A 134 14.28 -3.94 -1.86
C ASN A 134 14.99 -4.34 -0.54
N LEU A 135 14.22 -4.95 0.36
CA LEU A 135 14.74 -5.31 1.67
C LEU A 135 15.74 -6.47 1.55
N LYS A 136 16.89 -6.31 2.20
CA LYS A 136 17.86 -7.41 2.30
C LYS A 136 17.26 -8.53 3.17
N LYS A 137 17.25 -9.74 2.62
CA LYS A 137 16.75 -10.94 3.31
C LYS A 137 17.47 -11.11 4.65
N LYS A 138 16.72 -11.51 5.67
CA LYS A 138 17.23 -11.77 7.04
C LYS A 138 16.65 -13.07 7.57
N ALA A 139 17.29 -13.63 8.60
CA ALA A 139 16.74 -14.80 9.30
C ALA A 139 15.32 -14.48 9.79
N ALA A 140 14.37 -15.37 9.49
CA ALA A 140 13.02 -15.25 10.00
C ALA A 140 13.00 -15.54 11.52
N PRO A 141 12.08 -14.89 12.26
CA PRO A 141 11.80 -15.28 13.64
C PRO A 141 11.29 -16.74 13.70
N ASP A 142 11.41 -17.34 14.88
CA ASP A 142 10.96 -18.71 15.12
C ASP A 142 9.43 -18.76 15.30
N PHE A 143 8.70 -18.62 14.18
CA PHE A 143 7.25 -18.83 14.16
C PHE A 143 6.94 -20.30 13.92
N LYS A 144 5.90 -20.81 14.62
CA LYS A 144 5.55 -22.25 14.65
C LYS A 144 5.06 -22.79 13.30
N ASP A 145 4.64 -21.93 12.37
CA ASP A 145 3.90 -22.29 11.16
C ASP A 145 4.55 -21.83 9.84
N ILE A 146 5.85 -21.51 9.88
CA ILE A 146 6.58 -21.06 8.69
C ILE A 146 7.52 -22.11 8.08
N GLN A 147 7.54 -23.34 8.59
CA GLN A 147 8.48 -24.39 8.18
C GLN A 147 8.36 -24.71 6.69
N ASN A 148 7.14 -24.67 6.15
CA ASN A 148 6.84 -24.96 4.74
C ASN A 148 7.04 -23.76 3.79
N LEU A 149 7.44 -22.60 4.30
CA LEU A 149 7.78 -21.46 3.44
C LEU A 149 9.14 -21.71 2.75
N SER A 150 9.28 -21.17 1.53
CA SER A 150 10.58 -21.14 0.85
C SER A 150 11.59 -20.33 1.68
N GLU A 151 12.88 -20.59 1.49
CA GLU A 151 13.93 -19.79 2.15
C GLU A 151 13.88 -18.33 1.72
N SER A 152 13.48 -18.05 0.47
CA SER A 152 13.22 -16.71 -0.03
C SER A 152 12.12 -16.00 0.75
N ASP A 153 10.99 -16.66 0.97
CA ASP A 153 9.85 -16.12 1.73
C ASP A 153 10.20 -15.91 3.21
N LYS A 154 10.89 -16.87 3.83
CA LYS A 154 11.41 -16.72 5.19
C LYS A 154 12.36 -15.53 5.31
N GLY A 155 13.25 -15.36 4.32
CA GLY A 155 14.17 -14.22 4.27
C GLY A 155 13.45 -12.86 4.15
N SER A 156 12.41 -12.77 3.32
CA SER A 156 11.58 -11.58 3.18
C SER A 156 10.78 -11.29 4.46
N LEU A 157 10.23 -12.33 5.09
CA LEU A 157 9.55 -12.23 6.38
C LEU A 157 10.50 -11.69 7.45
N GLY A 158 11.70 -12.27 7.57
CA GLY A 158 12.71 -11.82 8.52
C GLY A 158 13.11 -10.36 8.31
N ALA A 159 13.18 -9.91 7.06
CA ALA A 159 13.46 -8.52 6.71
C ALA A 159 12.37 -7.57 7.22
N LEU A 160 11.09 -7.86 6.94
CA LEU A 160 9.98 -7.01 7.39
C LEU A 160 9.82 -7.01 8.92
N VAL A 161 10.01 -8.14 9.57
CA VAL A 161 9.99 -8.21 11.04
C VAL A 161 11.13 -7.40 11.63
N SER A 162 12.33 -7.48 11.05
CA SER A 162 13.52 -6.77 11.56
C SER A 162 13.39 -5.23 11.51
N VAL A 163 12.58 -4.69 10.58
CA VAL A 163 12.27 -3.26 10.53
C VAL A 163 11.06 -2.89 11.38
N GLY A 164 10.42 -3.87 12.03
CA GLY A 164 9.28 -3.64 12.92
C GLY A 164 7.97 -3.35 12.21
N ALA A 165 7.89 -3.61 10.88
CA ALA A 165 6.69 -3.34 10.10
C ALA A 165 5.56 -4.33 10.40
N LEU A 166 5.91 -5.57 10.70
CA LEU A 166 4.93 -6.60 11.07
C LEU A 166 5.54 -7.59 12.07
N GLY A 167 4.69 -8.42 12.69
CA GLY A 167 5.08 -9.48 13.62
C GLY A 167 4.12 -10.65 13.54
N GLY A 168 4.35 -11.65 14.40
CA GLY A 168 3.43 -12.77 14.59
C GLY A 168 2.30 -12.44 15.56
N TYR A 169 1.48 -13.43 15.82
CA TYR A 169 0.38 -13.38 16.77
C TYR A 169 0.81 -13.89 18.15
N PRO A 170 0.03 -13.59 19.21
CA PRO A 170 0.34 -14.03 20.57
C PRO A 170 0.45 -15.55 20.74
N ASP A 171 -0.17 -16.34 19.85
CA ASP A 171 -0.10 -17.80 19.81
C ASP A 171 1.24 -18.35 19.29
N GLY A 172 2.16 -17.46 18.87
CA GLY A 172 3.46 -17.79 18.29
C GLY A 172 3.43 -18.15 16.81
N ASN A 173 2.30 -17.94 16.13
CA ASN A 173 2.16 -18.18 14.71
C ASN A 173 2.31 -16.87 13.90
N PHE A 174 2.70 -17.00 12.63
CA PHE A 174 2.68 -15.94 11.64
C PHE A 174 1.41 -15.92 10.80
N LYS A 175 0.80 -17.11 10.60
CA LYS A 175 -0.37 -17.37 9.75
C LYS A 175 -0.13 -16.95 8.29
N PRO A 176 0.83 -17.57 7.57
CA PRO A 176 1.22 -17.17 6.21
C PRO A 176 0.04 -17.12 5.23
N GLY A 177 -0.85 -18.10 5.29
CA GLY A 177 -2.06 -18.20 4.45
C GLY A 177 -3.26 -17.40 4.98
N GLY A 178 -3.14 -16.73 6.11
CA GLY A 178 -4.24 -15.94 6.68
C GLY A 178 -4.52 -14.70 5.86
N ALA A 179 -5.81 -14.38 5.66
CA ALA A 179 -6.23 -13.13 5.07
C ALA A 179 -5.84 -11.95 5.96
N VAL A 180 -5.60 -10.79 5.36
CA VAL A 180 -5.16 -9.58 6.07
C VAL A 180 -6.26 -8.54 6.01
N SER A 181 -6.62 -7.97 7.17
CA SER A 181 -7.60 -6.90 7.23
C SER A 181 -7.04 -5.57 6.76
N ARG A 182 -7.94 -4.65 6.39
CA ARG A 182 -7.60 -3.28 5.99
C ARG A 182 -6.86 -2.53 7.10
N ALA A 183 -7.23 -2.78 8.36
CA ALA A 183 -6.54 -2.25 9.54
C ALA A 183 -5.11 -2.78 9.67
N GLU A 184 -4.91 -4.10 9.52
CA GLU A 184 -3.58 -4.71 9.57
C GLU A 184 -2.69 -4.20 8.44
N ILE A 185 -3.21 -4.10 7.21
CA ILE A 185 -2.50 -3.51 6.07
C ILE A 185 -2.08 -2.07 6.41
N SER A 186 -3.00 -1.26 6.93
CA SER A 186 -2.69 0.14 7.29
C SER A 186 -1.53 0.24 8.29
N ARG A 187 -1.53 -0.60 9.32
CA ARG A 187 -0.43 -0.66 10.29
C ARG A 187 0.89 -1.08 9.65
N ILE A 188 0.87 -2.12 8.80
CA ILE A 188 2.08 -2.62 8.13
C ILE A 188 2.69 -1.54 7.24
N LEU A 189 1.85 -0.88 6.44
CA LEU A 189 2.31 0.16 5.51
C LEU A 189 2.87 1.38 6.23
N ILE A 190 2.21 1.88 7.27
CA ILE A 190 2.73 2.99 8.07
C ILE A 190 4.02 2.59 8.78
N GLY A 191 4.10 1.37 9.32
CA GLY A 191 5.33 0.86 9.92
C GLY A 191 6.53 0.87 8.97
N LEU A 192 6.32 0.57 7.68
CA LEU A 192 7.35 0.67 6.64
C LEU A 192 7.64 2.12 6.26
N ILE A 193 6.61 2.94 6.04
CA ILE A 193 6.76 4.34 5.65
C ILE A 193 7.53 5.12 6.72
N ASP A 194 7.21 4.94 8.00
CA ASP A 194 7.89 5.61 9.11
C ASP A 194 9.38 5.21 9.23
N LYS A 195 9.77 4.02 8.76
CA LYS A 195 11.15 3.51 8.82
C LYS A 195 11.96 3.73 7.56
N ALA A 196 11.33 3.70 6.39
CA ALA A 196 12.01 3.67 5.10
C ALA A 196 11.46 4.70 4.09
N GLY A 197 10.43 5.47 4.44
CA GLY A 197 9.74 6.36 3.51
C GLY A 197 8.85 5.60 2.53
N LEU A 198 8.40 6.28 1.49
CA LEU A 198 7.67 5.64 0.39
C LEU A 198 8.63 4.81 -0.47
N PRO A 199 8.20 3.67 -1.02
CA PRO A 199 9.04 2.88 -1.90
C PRO A 199 9.33 3.64 -3.19
N ALA A 200 10.52 3.45 -3.75
CA ALA A 200 10.89 4.04 -5.02
C ALA A 200 10.06 3.44 -6.18
N GLU A 201 9.83 4.24 -7.23
CA GLU A 201 9.26 3.72 -8.47
C GLU A 201 10.13 2.57 -9.02
N ARG A 202 9.48 1.47 -9.38
CA ARG A 202 10.13 0.31 -10.00
C ARG A 202 9.57 0.06 -11.38
N SER A 203 10.46 -0.32 -12.30
CA SER A 203 10.07 -0.71 -13.64
C SER A 203 11.10 -1.71 -14.18
N VAL A 204 10.65 -2.93 -14.40
CA VAL A 204 11.48 -3.99 -15.00
C VAL A 204 11.56 -3.77 -16.53
N PRO A 205 12.73 -3.85 -17.16
CA PRO A 205 12.83 -3.86 -18.62
C PRO A 205 11.97 -4.98 -19.24
N ASP A 206 11.28 -4.69 -20.35
CA ASP A 206 10.35 -5.66 -20.96
C ASP A 206 11.03 -6.98 -21.31
N SER A 207 12.30 -6.92 -21.75
CA SER A 207 13.12 -8.09 -22.04
C SER A 207 13.43 -8.98 -20.83
N LYS A 208 13.21 -8.49 -19.62
CA LYS A 208 13.42 -9.23 -18.36
C LYS A 208 12.12 -9.70 -17.72
N ILE A 209 10.96 -9.32 -18.27
CA ILE A 209 9.67 -9.81 -17.77
C ILE A 209 9.47 -11.21 -18.37
N LYS A 210 9.60 -12.23 -17.55
CA LYS A 210 9.48 -13.63 -17.95
C LYS A 210 8.04 -14.10 -17.75
N PHE A 211 7.48 -14.70 -18.79
CA PHE A 211 6.11 -15.21 -18.78
C PHE A 211 6.08 -16.62 -18.18
N GLY A 212 5.22 -16.83 -17.19
CA GLY A 212 4.99 -18.16 -16.61
C GLY A 212 6.05 -18.67 -15.63
N GLU A 213 7.11 -17.92 -15.36
CA GLU A 213 8.07 -18.27 -14.32
C GLU A 213 7.56 -17.83 -12.93
N LYS A 214 7.54 -18.78 -11.97
CA LYS A 214 6.93 -18.56 -10.65
C LYS A 214 7.69 -17.61 -9.74
N ASP A 215 8.96 -17.32 -9.99
CA ASP A 215 9.83 -16.63 -9.03
C ASP A 215 10.57 -15.45 -9.67
N LEU A 216 9.94 -14.26 -9.61
CA LEU A 216 10.65 -12.99 -9.78
C LEU A 216 11.34 -12.50 -8.49
N TYR A 217 11.26 -13.29 -7.42
CA TYR A 217 11.72 -12.92 -6.07
C TYR A 217 13.08 -13.52 -5.68
N GLU A 218 13.76 -14.22 -6.61
CA GLU A 218 15.12 -14.73 -6.40
C GLU A 218 16.22 -13.69 -6.66
#